data_81864d49ea40587bf78fb5ae74f209e0
#
_entry.id   81864d49ea40587bf78fb5ae74f209e0
#
_cell.length_a   1.000
_cell.length_b   1.000
_cell.length_c   1.000
_cell.angle_alpha   90.00
_cell.angle_beta   90.00
_cell.angle_gamma   90.00
#
_symmetry.space_group_name_H-M   'P 1'
#
loop_
_entity.id
_entity.type
_entity.pdbx_description
1 polymer ?
#
loop_
_entity_poly.entity_id
_entity_poly.type
_entity_poly.pdbx_seq_one_letter_code
_entity_poly.pdbx_strand_id
1 'polypeptide(L)'
;MSGGVSISGGEPLMQRRPLMKVLTGAKAMGIHTAIETNGFLGAELTDSDLDNIDLVLLGIKTWDRKRHRALTGRDNTPTLELARRLAARRLPVWARFVLVLGLTDNPADIAQIADFAGSSATWRASTCFPSSRWAAPGAYHALSAFRAASAYRRYGE
;
A
#
# COMPACT_ATOMS: atom_id res chain seq x y z
N MET A 1 -6.47 20.89 -15.34
CA MET A 1 -6.19 20.59 -13.93
C MET A 1 -6.40 19.11 -13.70
N SER A 2 -5.39 18.36 -13.31
CA SER A 2 -5.53 16.94 -12.95
C SER A 2 -5.74 16.88 -11.45
N GLY A 3 -6.96 16.67 -11.00
CA GLY A 3 -7.33 16.43 -9.62
C GLY A 3 -7.82 14.99 -9.43
N GLY A 4 -7.77 14.49 -8.20
CA GLY A 4 -8.26 13.18 -7.84
C GLY A 4 -8.94 13.18 -6.47
N VAL A 5 -9.71 12.16 -6.17
CA VAL A 5 -10.24 11.86 -4.86
C VAL A 5 -9.50 10.67 -4.25
N SER A 6 -9.01 10.84 -3.04
CA SER A 6 -8.42 9.75 -2.26
C SER A 6 -9.24 9.54 -1.00
N ILE A 7 -9.69 8.30 -0.80
CA ILE A 7 -10.48 7.94 0.39
C ILE A 7 -9.60 7.14 1.34
N SER A 8 -9.44 7.66 2.54
CA SER A 8 -8.68 7.05 3.62
C SER A 8 -9.43 7.19 4.96
N GLY A 9 -8.79 6.83 6.07
CA GLY A 9 -9.34 6.96 7.42
C GLY A 9 -9.97 5.67 7.92
N GLY A 10 -9.54 5.18 9.09
CA GLY A 10 -9.86 3.84 9.54
C GLY A 10 -9.52 2.79 8.49
N GLU A 11 -10.51 1.99 8.11
CA GLU A 11 -10.44 1.06 6.98
C GLU A 11 -11.65 1.30 6.06
N PRO A 12 -11.46 1.91 4.87
CA PRO A 12 -12.59 2.24 3.98
C PRO A 12 -13.40 1.03 3.53
N LEU A 13 -12.78 -0.15 3.44
CA LEU A 13 -13.47 -1.38 3.03
C LEU A 13 -14.49 -1.87 4.06
N MET A 14 -14.41 -1.42 5.31
CA MET A 14 -15.47 -1.64 6.30
C MET A 14 -16.82 -1.04 5.87
N GLN A 15 -16.75 -0.01 5.03
CA GLN A 15 -17.92 0.69 4.48
C GLN A 15 -17.97 0.56 2.96
N ARG A 16 -17.75 -0.66 2.45
CA ARG A 16 -17.61 -0.92 1.01
C ARG A 16 -18.75 -0.31 0.16
N ARG A 17 -20.02 -0.49 0.59
CA ARG A 17 -21.17 0.01 -0.21
C ARG A 17 -21.15 1.53 -0.41
N PRO A 18 -21.06 2.38 0.63
CA PRO A 18 -20.93 3.83 0.44
C PRO A 18 -19.63 4.22 -0.26
N LEU A 19 -18.51 3.55 0.03
CA LEU A 19 -17.25 3.77 -0.66
C LEU A 19 -17.39 3.62 -2.18
N MET A 20 -17.97 2.49 -2.65
CA MET A 20 -18.14 2.25 -4.07
C MET A 20 -19.08 3.26 -4.73
N LYS A 21 -20.13 3.72 -4.06
CA LYS A 21 -20.99 4.79 -4.60
C LYS A 21 -20.21 6.07 -4.88
N VAL A 22 -19.34 6.47 -3.96
CA VAL A 22 -18.50 7.68 -4.13
C VAL A 22 -17.51 7.48 -5.27
N LEU A 23 -16.80 6.35 -5.32
CA LEU A 23 -15.80 6.07 -6.34
C LEU A 23 -16.43 5.98 -7.74
N THR A 24 -17.56 5.28 -7.88
CA THR A 24 -18.29 5.19 -9.14
C THR A 24 -18.77 6.57 -9.62
N GLY A 25 -19.29 7.38 -8.69
CA GLY A 25 -19.69 8.76 -9.02
C GLY A 25 -18.52 9.63 -9.46
N ALA A 26 -17.38 9.56 -8.74
CA ALA A 26 -16.17 10.29 -9.12
C ALA A 26 -15.63 9.84 -10.48
N LYS A 27 -15.61 8.52 -10.73
CA LYS A 27 -15.18 7.93 -12.00
C LYS A 27 -16.04 8.39 -13.17
N ALA A 28 -17.37 8.43 -12.98
CA ALA A 28 -18.31 8.93 -13.99
C ALA A 28 -18.08 10.41 -14.34
N MET A 29 -17.50 11.18 -13.42
CA MET A 29 -17.11 12.58 -13.63
C MET A 29 -15.68 12.73 -14.22
N GLY A 30 -15.00 11.63 -14.55
CA GLY A 30 -13.62 11.65 -15.04
C GLY A 30 -12.58 12.01 -13.96
N ILE A 31 -12.93 11.88 -12.68
CA ILE A 31 -12.04 12.18 -11.56
C ILE A 31 -11.24 10.92 -11.21
N HIS A 32 -9.92 11.07 -11.12
CA HIS A 32 -9.03 9.99 -10.67
C HIS A 32 -9.34 9.55 -9.25
N THR A 33 -9.44 8.25 -9.02
CA THR A 33 -9.89 7.67 -7.75
C THR A 33 -8.78 6.88 -7.07
N ALA A 34 -8.62 7.08 -5.78
CA ALA A 34 -7.67 6.33 -4.96
C ALA A 34 -8.30 5.88 -3.64
N ILE A 35 -7.86 4.74 -3.14
CA ILE A 35 -8.20 4.28 -1.79
C ILE A 35 -6.94 3.97 -0.99
N GLU A 36 -6.98 4.25 0.31
CA GLU A 36 -5.98 3.77 1.25
C GLU A 36 -6.58 2.66 2.11
N THR A 37 -5.98 1.47 2.08
CA THR A 37 -6.49 0.29 2.79
C THR A 37 -5.35 -0.55 3.38
N ASN A 38 -5.63 -1.26 4.46
CA ASN A 38 -4.75 -2.30 4.99
C ASN A 38 -4.88 -3.63 4.20
N GLY A 39 -5.86 -3.73 3.30
CA GLY A 39 -6.08 -4.86 2.42
C GLY A 39 -6.70 -6.10 3.08
N PHE A 40 -6.99 -6.09 4.38
CA PHE A 40 -7.51 -7.25 5.09
C PHE A 40 -8.88 -7.71 4.55
N LEU A 41 -9.73 -6.77 4.16
CA LEU A 41 -11.04 -7.01 3.55
C LEU A 41 -11.00 -7.07 2.01
N GLY A 42 -9.82 -7.20 1.43
CA GLY A 42 -9.63 -7.16 -0.02
C GLY A 42 -10.37 -8.25 -0.81
N ALA A 43 -10.65 -9.39 -0.17
CA ALA A 43 -11.44 -10.46 -0.78
C ALA A 43 -12.91 -10.06 -1.06
N GLU A 44 -13.42 -9.06 -0.36
CA GLU A 44 -14.79 -8.56 -0.56
C GLU A 44 -14.93 -7.67 -1.79
N LEU A 45 -13.81 -7.14 -2.33
CA LEU A 45 -13.83 -6.36 -3.55
C LEU A 45 -14.12 -7.25 -4.75
N THR A 46 -15.12 -6.90 -5.52
CA THR A 46 -15.41 -7.52 -6.81
C THR A 46 -14.48 -6.93 -7.89
N ASP A 47 -14.43 -7.55 -9.07
CA ASP A 47 -13.68 -7.00 -10.18
C ASP A 47 -14.27 -5.68 -10.66
N SER A 48 -15.61 -5.56 -10.65
CA SER A 48 -16.31 -4.30 -10.93
C SER A 48 -15.99 -3.18 -9.93
N ASP A 49 -15.73 -3.51 -8.63
CA ASP A 49 -15.27 -2.51 -7.69
C ASP A 49 -13.87 -2.02 -8.05
N LEU A 50 -12.98 -2.94 -8.41
CA LEU A 50 -11.60 -2.61 -8.78
C LEU A 50 -11.53 -1.76 -10.07
N ASP A 51 -12.48 -1.89 -10.99
CA ASP A 51 -12.57 -1.05 -12.20
C ASP A 51 -12.87 0.43 -11.87
N ASN A 52 -13.40 0.71 -10.68
CA ASN A 52 -13.66 2.06 -10.20
C ASN A 52 -12.49 2.66 -9.37
N ILE A 53 -11.35 1.97 -9.30
CA ILE A 53 -10.19 2.40 -8.54
C ILE A 53 -8.99 2.55 -9.46
N ASP A 54 -8.41 3.75 -9.51
CA ASP A 54 -7.23 4.03 -10.33
C ASP A 54 -5.91 3.82 -9.58
N LEU A 55 -5.94 3.91 -8.25
CA LEU A 55 -4.76 3.75 -7.40
C LEU A 55 -5.14 3.15 -6.04
N VAL A 56 -4.35 2.19 -5.57
CA VAL A 56 -4.47 1.68 -4.21
C VAL A 56 -3.22 2.05 -3.40
N LEU A 57 -3.41 2.73 -2.28
CA LEU A 57 -2.38 2.91 -1.26
C LEU A 57 -2.51 1.76 -0.28
N LEU A 58 -1.67 0.73 -0.43
CA LEU A 58 -1.77 -0.50 0.34
C LEU A 58 -0.81 -0.50 1.53
N GLY A 59 -1.37 -0.53 2.72
CA GLY A 59 -0.60 -0.58 3.97
C GLY A 59 -0.07 -1.98 4.27
N ILE A 60 1.24 -2.19 4.15
CA ILE A 60 1.92 -3.42 4.55
C ILE A 60 2.69 -3.16 5.84
N LYS A 61 2.34 -3.84 6.93
CA LYS A 61 2.93 -3.58 8.25
C LYS A 61 4.23 -4.36 8.49
N THR A 62 4.26 -5.62 8.11
CA THR A 62 5.43 -6.50 8.05
C THR A 62 5.16 -7.60 7.02
N TRP A 63 6.23 -8.20 6.49
CA TRP A 63 6.10 -9.35 5.61
C TRP A 63 5.92 -10.65 6.41
N ASP A 64 6.67 -10.78 7.50
CA ASP A 64 6.62 -11.96 8.36
C ASP A 64 5.25 -12.10 9.05
N ARG A 65 4.62 -13.25 8.83
CA ARG A 65 3.27 -13.56 9.32
C ARG A 65 3.17 -13.56 10.85
N LYS A 66 4.20 -14.05 11.54
CA LYS A 66 4.19 -14.11 13.01
C LYS A 66 4.32 -12.71 13.60
N ARG A 67 5.24 -11.90 13.05
CA ARG A 67 5.39 -10.49 13.44
C ARG A 67 4.15 -9.69 13.14
N HIS A 68 3.56 -9.87 11.95
CA HIS A 68 2.32 -9.20 11.60
C HIS A 68 1.21 -9.50 12.63
N ARG A 69 1.05 -10.77 13.00
CA ARG A 69 0.06 -11.16 13.99
C ARG A 69 0.36 -10.59 15.37
N ALA A 70 1.62 -10.53 15.77
CA ALA A 70 2.03 -9.91 17.04
C ALA A 70 1.73 -8.41 17.08
N LEU A 71 1.91 -7.70 15.94
CA LEU A 71 1.69 -6.25 15.84
C LEU A 71 0.21 -5.87 15.71
N THR A 72 -0.57 -6.64 14.95
CA THR A 72 -1.91 -6.25 14.53
C THR A 72 -3.03 -7.12 15.10
N GLY A 73 -2.68 -8.24 15.71
CA GLY A 73 -3.64 -9.28 16.11
C GLY A 73 -4.24 -10.07 14.94
N ARG A 74 -3.80 -9.80 13.69
CA ARG A 74 -4.37 -10.39 12.47
C ARG A 74 -3.29 -11.03 11.60
N ASP A 75 -3.73 -11.88 10.68
CA ASP A 75 -2.88 -12.48 9.64
C ASP A 75 -2.69 -11.49 8.49
N ASN A 76 -1.51 -11.51 7.83
CA ASN A 76 -1.25 -10.67 6.66
C ASN A 76 -1.60 -11.35 5.33
N THR A 77 -2.00 -12.61 5.34
CA THR A 77 -2.36 -13.36 4.12
C THR A 77 -3.40 -12.62 3.26
N PRO A 78 -4.54 -12.12 3.81
CA PRO A 78 -5.51 -11.40 3.00
C PRO A 78 -4.94 -10.15 2.32
N THR A 79 -4.10 -9.39 3.02
CA THR A 79 -3.41 -8.21 2.46
C THR A 79 -2.50 -8.59 1.29
N LEU A 80 -1.72 -9.67 1.44
CA LEU A 80 -0.80 -10.13 0.39
C LEU A 80 -1.55 -10.78 -0.79
N GLU A 81 -2.69 -11.41 -0.56
CA GLU A 81 -3.57 -11.93 -1.63
C GLU A 81 -4.18 -10.79 -2.44
N LEU A 82 -4.70 -9.75 -1.77
CA LEU A 82 -5.14 -8.54 -2.47
C LEU A 82 -4.00 -7.95 -3.30
N ALA A 83 -2.81 -7.83 -2.71
CA ALA A 83 -1.64 -7.31 -3.37
C ALA A 83 -1.33 -8.06 -4.68
N ARG A 84 -1.33 -9.40 -4.65
CA ARG A 84 -1.11 -10.23 -5.85
C ARG A 84 -2.23 -10.03 -6.89
N ARG A 85 -3.48 -9.94 -6.45
CA ARG A 85 -4.62 -9.69 -7.33
C ARG A 85 -4.51 -8.34 -8.03
N LEU A 86 -4.14 -7.28 -7.32
CA LEU A 86 -3.91 -5.95 -7.88
C LEU A 86 -2.76 -5.96 -8.91
N ALA A 87 -1.67 -6.66 -8.62
CA ALA A 87 -0.55 -6.83 -9.53
C ALA A 87 -0.96 -7.56 -10.81
N ALA A 88 -1.72 -8.67 -10.71
CA ALA A 88 -2.23 -9.42 -11.85
C ALA A 88 -3.14 -8.58 -12.75
N ARG A 89 -3.92 -7.65 -12.17
CA ARG A 89 -4.76 -6.70 -12.89
C ARG A 89 -4.00 -5.49 -13.43
N ARG A 90 -2.70 -5.38 -13.13
CA ARG A 90 -1.87 -4.20 -13.44
C ARG A 90 -2.44 -2.89 -12.88
N LEU A 91 -3.20 -2.97 -11.79
CA LEU A 91 -3.72 -1.79 -11.12
C LEU A 91 -2.57 -1.10 -10.37
N PRO A 92 -2.42 0.22 -10.51
CA PRO A 92 -1.39 0.96 -9.79
C PRO A 92 -1.50 0.81 -8.28
N VAL A 93 -0.37 0.52 -7.62
CA VAL A 93 -0.31 0.37 -6.15
C VAL A 93 0.87 1.16 -5.60
N TRP A 94 0.61 1.92 -4.54
CA TRP A 94 1.63 2.46 -3.67
C TRP A 94 1.67 1.64 -2.38
N ALA A 95 2.69 0.79 -2.25
CA ALA A 95 2.91 0.05 -1.02
C ALA A 95 3.39 1.02 0.06
N ARG A 96 2.59 1.19 1.11
CA ARG A 96 2.90 2.06 2.26
C ARG A 96 3.43 1.22 3.41
N PHE A 97 4.64 1.53 3.81
CA PHE A 97 5.31 0.89 4.92
C PHE A 97 5.69 1.93 5.98
N VAL A 98 5.37 1.68 7.23
CA VAL A 98 5.74 2.56 8.35
C VAL A 98 6.89 1.91 9.11
N LEU A 99 8.06 2.57 9.08
CA LEU A 99 9.24 2.13 9.79
C LEU A 99 9.16 2.58 11.25
N VAL A 100 9.11 1.61 12.16
CA VAL A 100 9.15 1.83 13.61
C VAL A 100 10.28 1.00 14.19
N LEU A 101 11.26 1.68 14.82
CA LEU A 101 12.42 1.02 15.41
C LEU A 101 12.01 0.00 16.49
N GLY A 102 12.61 -1.18 16.42
CA GLY A 102 12.32 -2.29 17.31
C GLY A 102 11.01 -3.04 17.02
N LEU A 103 10.19 -2.57 16.04
CA LEU A 103 8.92 -3.20 15.70
C LEU A 103 8.84 -3.65 14.24
N THR A 104 9.10 -2.74 13.29
CA THR A 104 8.95 -3.01 11.85
C THR A 104 10.26 -2.83 11.08
N ASP A 105 11.37 -2.60 11.75
CA ASP A 105 12.68 -2.30 11.19
C ASP A 105 13.52 -3.55 10.85
N ASN A 106 12.92 -4.74 10.82
CA ASN A 106 13.64 -5.96 10.46
C ASN A 106 14.09 -5.91 9.00
N PRO A 107 15.42 -6.01 8.72
CA PRO A 107 15.93 -5.86 7.35
C PRO A 107 15.41 -6.91 6.38
N ALA A 108 15.20 -8.15 6.82
CA ALA A 108 14.68 -9.21 5.97
C ALA A 108 13.22 -8.97 5.56
N ASP A 109 12.38 -8.43 6.46
CA ASP A 109 11.02 -8.02 6.15
C ASP A 109 10.98 -6.90 5.12
N ILE A 110 11.83 -5.89 5.34
CA ILE A 110 11.92 -4.73 4.44
C ILE A 110 12.37 -5.16 3.04
N ALA A 111 13.38 -6.05 2.96
CA ALA A 111 13.83 -6.59 1.69
C ALA A 111 12.72 -7.34 0.96
N GLN A 112 11.96 -8.20 1.66
CA GLN A 112 10.87 -8.96 1.06
C GLN A 112 9.72 -8.06 0.57
N ILE A 113 9.38 -7.00 1.32
CA ILE A 113 8.39 -6.01 0.87
C ILE A 113 8.88 -5.27 -0.37
N ALA A 114 10.16 -4.89 -0.38
CA ALA A 114 10.78 -4.19 -1.50
C ALA A 114 10.85 -5.05 -2.76
N ASP A 115 11.27 -6.31 -2.64
CA ASP A 115 11.32 -7.28 -3.73
C ASP A 115 9.93 -7.53 -4.31
N PHE A 116 8.94 -7.69 -3.44
CA PHE A 116 7.56 -7.87 -3.85
C PHE A 116 7.03 -6.64 -4.60
N ALA A 117 7.28 -5.43 -4.10
CA ALA A 117 6.90 -4.19 -4.78
C ALA A 117 7.66 -4.02 -6.10
N GLY A 118 8.94 -4.39 -6.16
CA GLY A 118 9.78 -4.33 -7.36
C GLY A 118 9.39 -5.35 -8.43
N SER A 119 8.70 -6.42 -8.08
CA SER A 119 8.28 -7.47 -9.02
C SER A 119 7.16 -7.04 -9.98
N SER A 120 6.51 -5.91 -9.74
CA SER A 120 5.41 -5.39 -10.58
C SER A 120 5.72 -4.01 -11.13
N ALA A 121 5.53 -3.84 -12.44
CA ALA A 121 5.77 -2.55 -13.11
C ALA A 121 4.82 -1.42 -12.66
N THR A 122 3.67 -1.76 -12.10
CA THR A 122 2.64 -0.79 -11.66
C THR A 122 2.72 -0.46 -10.17
N TRP A 123 3.67 -1.06 -9.46
CA TRP A 123 3.85 -0.83 -8.05
C TRP A 123 4.89 0.26 -7.79
N ARG A 124 4.66 1.03 -6.74
CA ARG A 124 5.62 1.97 -6.15
C ARG A 124 5.70 1.69 -4.66
N ALA A 125 6.87 1.78 -4.10
CA ALA A 125 7.08 1.69 -2.67
C ALA A 125 7.15 3.11 -2.09
N SER A 126 6.40 3.37 -1.05
CA SER A 126 6.43 4.61 -0.27
C SER A 126 6.64 4.29 1.19
N THR A 127 7.68 4.86 1.78
CA THR A 127 7.95 4.72 3.21
C THR A 127 7.47 5.96 3.94
N CYS A 128 6.63 5.77 4.95
CA CYS A 128 6.24 6.82 5.87
C CYS A 128 7.09 6.71 7.14
N PHE A 129 7.80 7.79 7.50
CA PHE A 129 8.49 7.86 8.77
C PHE A 129 7.58 8.44 9.84
N PRO A 130 7.60 7.90 11.05
CA PRO A 130 7.15 8.68 12.18
C PRO A 130 8.05 9.92 12.31
N SER A 131 7.45 11.07 12.63
CA SER A 131 8.07 12.39 12.73
C SER A 131 9.50 12.39 13.29
N SER A 132 10.29 13.35 12.91
CA SER A 132 11.72 13.61 13.05
C SER A 132 12.44 13.26 14.38
N ARG A 133 11.76 12.91 15.45
CA ARG A 133 12.35 12.46 16.72
C ARG A 133 12.85 10.99 16.74
N TRP A 134 12.56 10.18 15.72
CA TRP A 134 12.81 8.74 15.70
C TRP A 134 13.77 8.28 14.60
N ALA A 135 14.41 9.20 13.89
CA ALA A 135 15.41 8.88 12.89
C ALA A 135 16.75 8.50 13.54
N ALA A 136 16.86 7.27 14.05
CA ALA A 136 18.16 6.73 14.43
C ALA A 136 19.00 6.41 13.17
N PRO A 137 20.35 6.50 13.25
CA PRO A 137 21.24 6.28 12.10
C PRO A 137 21.04 4.96 11.34
N GLY A 138 20.60 3.89 12.02
CA GLY A 138 20.31 2.59 11.39
C GLY A 138 19.08 2.56 10.47
N ALA A 139 18.14 3.50 10.62
CA ALA A 139 16.95 3.59 9.76
C ALA A 139 17.31 3.95 8.31
N TYR A 140 18.41 4.66 8.08
CA TYR A 140 18.89 5.03 6.76
C TYR A 140 19.38 3.85 5.91
N HIS A 141 19.96 2.82 6.52
CA HIS A 141 20.41 1.63 5.78
C HIS A 141 19.24 0.78 5.27
N ALA A 142 18.19 0.61 6.07
CA ALA A 142 16.98 -0.08 5.63
C ALA A 142 16.28 0.64 4.48
N LEU A 143 16.34 1.99 4.47
CA LEU A 143 15.81 2.84 3.40
C LEU A 143 16.60 2.78 2.12
N SER A 144 17.91 2.67 2.16
CA SER A 144 18.72 2.57 0.94
C SER A 144 18.38 1.27 0.19
N ALA A 145 18.17 0.17 0.90
CA ALA A 145 17.69 -1.09 0.31
C ALA A 145 16.28 -0.94 -0.30
N PHE A 146 15.35 -0.28 0.42
CA PHE A 146 14.00 -0.03 -0.06
C PHE A 146 13.96 0.93 -1.25
N ARG A 147 14.82 1.95 -1.28
CA ARG A 147 15.00 2.88 -2.40
C ARG A 147 15.68 2.24 -3.61
N ALA A 148 16.63 1.34 -3.40
CA ALA A 148 17.31 0.63 -4.49
C ALA A 148 16.39 -0.38 -5.17
N ALA A 149 15.54 -1.08 -4.42
CA ALA A 149 14.57 -2.02 -4.95
C ALA A 149 13.38 -1.31 -5.62
N SER A 150 12.95 -0.15 -5.11
CA SER A 150 11.99 0.72 -5.78
C SER A 150 12.73 1.64 -6.74
N ALA A 151 13.01 1.20 -7.97
CA ALA A 151 13.55 2.06 -9.01
C ALA A 151 12.64 3.29 -9.17
N TYR A 152 13.01 4.35 -8.48
CA TYR A 152 12.36 5.65 -8.55
C TYR A 152 12.63 6.24 -9.93
N ARG A 153 11.82 5.87 -10.92
CA ARG A 153 11.76 6.66 -12.14
C ARG A 153 11.09 7.98 -11.76
N ARG A 154 11.88 9.03 -11.74
CA ARG A 154 11.38 10.40 -11.61
C ARG A 154 10.28 10.59 -12.65
N TYR A 155 9.14 11.13 -12.25
CA TYR A 155 8.31 11.90 -13.13
C TYR A 155 9.12 13.16 -13.44
N GLY A 156 9.72 13.19 -14.58
CA GLY A 156 10.55 14.31 -15.04
C GLY A 156 10.67 14.23 -16.54
N GLU A 157 10.13 15.22 -17.16
CA GLU A 157 10.22 15.72 -18.54
C GLU A 157 9.21 15.18 -19.51
#